data_3586a9b8332308915cbc66807e0a2913
#
_entry.id   3586a9b8332308915cbc66807e0a2913
#
_cell.length_a   1.000
_cell.length_b   1.000
_cell.length_c   1.000
_cell.angle_alpha   90.00
_cell.angle_beta   90.00
_cell.angle_gamma   90.00
#
_symmetry.space_group_name_H-M   'P 1'
#
loop_
_entity.id
_entity.type
_entity.pdbx_description
1 polymer ?
#
loop_
_entity_poly.entity_id
_entity_poly.type
_entity_poly.pdbx_seq_one_letter_code
_entity_poly.pdbx_strand_id
1 'polypeptide(L)'
;HRRGWWAVNTMTLGMALVLLGYSTFATIMIRSVANPPMDENDPENLFALLSYLSREQYGDRPLATGQFWDTPTVLDKPYTDGKPAWVKSYSVTQKRGPVSRRIKSFKGKYAAAQFIEANPDQRYVIVEEYVDSGEKRGSKPNYNPAFSMVFPRMYSSTASHVREYKKWSDYKGFNTPVQYTSPLVDVPMGRSEFLAHLERDILGGGMAQMELERVMRRLFADYNLRFSTDFELQSKDNLLVRNPETGQMNRATLTNGQQRASVATLVLSQLERGLTSGKSYVQRLTREKQAQEDNLRRLTQRANQTRNQDDIRKALQAEGRLNNTLEELIPTQGENLRFFTDYQMGWMYFRYFFWNFIGKQNDVQGHGDFVDGNWLSGVDFIDAERLGNRGSLTQDMKDNRGLNHFFYLPLILGLIGLAFQAIRDPKGASVVGLLFLMTGIAIVVYLNQTPLQPRERDYAYVGSFYAFA
;
A
#
# COMPACT_ATOMS: atom_id res chain seq x y z
N HIS A 1 18.22 -22.88 -51.70
CA HIS A 1 18.31 -23.99 -50.73
C HIS A 1 18.98 -23.57 -49.38
N ARG A 2 20.13 -22.83 -49.42
CA ARG A 2 20.85 -22.47 -48.17
C ARG A 2 20.04 -21.54 -47.21
N ARG A 3 19.21 -20.62 -47.72
CA ARG A 3 18.39 -19.73 -46.89
C ARG A 3 17.28 -20.46 -46.10
N GLY A 4 16.66 -21.50 -46.71
CA GLY A 4 15.64 -22.31 -46.04
C GLY A 4 16.22 -23.12 -44.90
N TRP A 5 17.40 -23.69 -45.06
CA TRP A 5 18.09 -24.43 -44.00
C TRP A 5 18.52 -23.53 -42.80
N TRP A 6 18.93 -22.28 -43.10
CA TRP A 6 19.26 -21.33 -42.03
C TRP A 6 18.04 -21.02 -41.13
N ALA A 7 16.86 -20.77 -41.72
CA ALA A 7 15.64 -20.52 -40.97
C ALA A 7 15.23 -21.72 -40.11
N VAL A 8 15.27 -22.92 -40.70
CA VAL A 8 14.99 -24.17 -39.96
C VAL A 8 15.96 -24.36 -38.82
N ASN A 9 17.26 -24.16 -39.02
CA ASN A 9 18.28 -24.29 -37.97
C ASN A 9 18.05 -23.29 -36.85
N THR A 10 17.75 -22.02 -37.17
CA THR A 10 17.48 -20.98 -36.18
C THR A 10 16.21 -21.31 -35.40
N MET A 11 15.13 -21.76 -36.04
CA MET A 11 13.90 -22.17 -35.35
C MET A 11 14.15 -23.39 -34.45
N THR A 12 14.87 -24.38 -34.91
CA THR A 12 15.20 -25.60 -34.12
C THR A 12 16.06 -25.24 -32.89
N LEU A 13 17.06 -24.38 -33.09
CA LEU A 13 17.90 -23.89 -32.00
C LEU A 13 17.09 -23.07 -31.01
N GLY A 14 16.23 -22.17 -31.49
CA GLY A 14 15.32 -21.39 -30.62
C GLY A 14 14.39 -22.29 -29.82
N MET A 15 13.79 -23.31 -30.46
CA MET A 15 12.94 -24.29 -29.80
C MET A 15 13.71 -25.11 -28.76
N ALA A 16 14.93 -25.53 -29.07
CA ALA A 16 15.79 -26.26 -28.15
C ALA A 16 16.14 -25.42 -26.92
N LEU A 17 16.44 -24.13 -27.09
CA LEU A 17 16.71 -23.21 -25.98
C LEU A 17 15.46 -22.97 -25.11
N VAL A 18 14.29 -22.86 -25.71
CA VAL A 18 13.02 -22.76 -24.97
C VAL A 18 12.77 -24.04 -24.16
N LEU A 19 12.92 -25.22 -24.78
CA LEU A 19 12.75 -26.50 -24.07
C LEU A 19 13.78 -26.66 -22.92
N LEU A 20 15.02 -26.25 -23.16
CA LEU A 20 16.05 -26.25 -22.11
C LEU A 20 15.66 -25.31 -20.95
N GLY A 21 15.14 -24.12 -21.26
CA GLY A 21 14.63 -23.20 -20.23
C GLY A 21 13.48 -23.80 -19.42
N TYR A 22 12.49 -24.39 -20.10
CA TYR A 22 11.37 -25.05 -19.41
C TYR A 22 11.76 -26.31 -18.64
N SER A 23 12.83 -27.01 -19.02
CA SER A 23 13.30 -28.17 -18.26
C SER A 23 13.73 -27.83 -16.83
N THR A 24 14.05 -26.57 -16.55
CA THR A 24 14.35 -26.12 -15.18
C THR A 24 13.15 -26.26 -14.22
N PHE A 25 11.91 -26.17 -14.72
CA PHE A 25 10.72 -26.42 -13.91
C PHE A 25 10.58 -27.88 -13.50
N ALA A 26 10.99 -28.81 -14.38
CA ALA A 26 11.05 -30.24 -14.03
C ALA A 26 12.08 -30.50 -12.91
N THR A 27 13.20 -29.79 -12.91
CA THR A 27 14.20 -29.93 -11.83
C THR A 27 13.69 -29.42 -10.47
N ILE A 28 12.79 -28.42 -10.45
CA ILE A 28 12.14 -27.95 -9.23
C ILE A 28 11.33 -29.10 -8.60
N MET A 29 10.46 -29.76 -9.40
CA MET A 29 9.67 -30.90 -8.94
C MET A 29 10.54 -32.05 -8.46
N ILE A 30 11.56 -32.44 -9.22
CA ILE A 30 12.45 -33.53 -8.86
C ILE A 30 13.16 -33.25 -7.53
N ARG A 31 13.61 -32.03 -7.31
CA ARG A 31 14.27 -31.61 -6.05
C ARG A 31 13.31 -31.57 -4.88
N SER A 32 12.08 -31.11 -5.08
CA SER A 32 11.05 -31.07 -4.04
C SER A 32 10.72 -32.50 -3.52
N VAL A 33 10.62 -33.48 -4.42
CA VAL A 33 10.39 -34.89 -4.02
C VAL A 33 11.48 -35.43 -3.08
N ALA A 34 12.69 -34.86 -3.12
CA ALA A 34 13.80 -35.21 -2.23
C ALA A 34 13.68 -34.57 -0.82
N ASN A 35 12.63 -33.77 -0.56
CA ASN A 35 12.35 -33.13 0.72
C ASN A 35 13.57 -32.36 1.28
N PRO A 36 14.12 -31.35 0.57
CA PRO A 36 15.22 -30.57 1.06
C PRO A 36 14.80 -29.74 2.30
N PRO A 37 15.76 -29.30 3.15
CA PRO A 37 15.45 -28.54 4.37
C PRO A 37 14.63 -27.26 4.15
N MET A 38 14.72 -26.67 2.96
CA MET A 38 13.87 -25.55 2.52
C MET A 38 13.14 -25.97 1.26
N ASP A 39 11.89 -26.38 1.41
CA ASP A 39 11.00 -26.77 0.32
C ASP A 39 9.75 -25.90 0.33
N GLU A 40 9.90 -24.71 -0.23
CA GLU A 40 8.85 -23.70 -0.20
C GLU A 40 7.69 -24.08 -1.13
N ASN A 41 6.47 -24.22 -0.56
CA ASN A 41 5.24 -24.68 -1.20
C ASN A 41 5.21 -26.15 -1.63
N ASP A 42 6.22 -26.94 -1.30
CA ASP A 42 6.27 -28.39 -1.56
C ASP A 42 5.79 -28.73 -3.01
N PRO A 43 6.49 -28.26 -4.08
CA PRO A 43 6.05 -28.39 -5.46
C PRO A 43 6.30 -29.80 -6.04
N GLU A 44 5.96 -30.86 -5.30
CA GLU A 44 6.14 -32.26 -5.72
C GLU A 44 5.20 -32.70 -6.84
N ASN A 45 4.13 -31.97 -7.09
CA ASN A 45 3.14 -32.30 -8.12
C ASN A 45 2.78 -31.08 -8.96
N LEU A 46 2.13 -31.32 -10.11
CA LEU A 46 1.78 -30.25 -11.06
C LEU A 46 0.90 -29.14 -10.45
N PHE A 47 0.03 -29.47 -9.51
CA PHE A 47 -0.85 -28.46 -8.88
C PHE A 47 -0.08 -27.59 -7.90
N ALA A 48 0.79 -28.18 -7.08
CA ALA A 48 1.68 -27.46 -6.18
C ALA A 48 2.71 -26.64 -6.98
N LEU A 49 3.25 -27.20 -8.07
CA LEU A 49 4.13 -26.47 -8.98
C LEU A 49 3.42 -25.26 -9.60
N LEU A 50 2.16 -25.40 -10.04
CA LEU A 50 1.39 -24.31 -10.59
C LEU A 50 1.17 -23.20 -9.54
N SER A 51 0.83 -23.56 -8.30
CA SER A 51 0.69 -22.60 -7.18
C SER A 51 2.02 -21.89 -6.88
N TYR A 52 3.13 -22.63 -6.87
CA TYR A 52 4.47 -22.09 -6.72
C TYR A 52 4.84 -21.10 -7.86
N LEU A 53 4.61 -21.49 -9.11
CA LEU A 53 4.88 -20.63 -10.28
C LEU A 53 3.96 -19.39 -10.33
N SER A 54 2.70 -19.56 -9.94
CA SER A 54 1.72 -18.47 -9.83
C SER A 54 2.01 -17.52 -8.67
N ARG A 55 2.96 -17.87 -7.79
CA ARG A 55 3.34 -17.09 -6.60
C ARG A 55 2.15 -16.76 -5.69
N GLU A 56 1.21 -17.67 -5.55
CA GLU A 56 -0.03 -17.47 -4.80
C GLU A 56 0.24 -17.07 -3.33
N GLN A 57 1.33 -17.53 -2.75
CA GLN A 57 1.79 -17.17 -1.41
C GLN A 57 2.11 -15.68 -1.20
N TYR A 58 2.48 -14.97 -2.26
CA TYR A 58 2.84 -13.54 -2.16
C TYR A 58 1.63 -12.62 -2.30
N GLY A 59 0.45 -13.17 -2.53
CA GLY A 59 -0.79 -12.43 -2.77
C GLY A 59 -0.80 -11.70 -4.11
N ASP A 60 -1.93 -11.09 -4.41
CA ASP A 60 -2.09 -10.31 -5.64
C ASP A 60 -1.65 -8.86 -5.42
N ARG A 61 -0.96 -8.34 -6.43
CA ARG A 61 -0.59 -6.92 -6.51
C ARG A 61 -1.34 -6.28 -7.67
N PRO A 62 -2.21 -5.31 -7.38
CA PRO A 62 -2.96 -4.65 -8.44
C PRO A 62 -2.02 -3.80 -9.29
N LEU A 63 -2.13 -3.92 -10.64
CA LEU A 63 -1.26 -3.19 -11.57
C LEU A 63 -2.00 -2.09 -12.31
N ALA A 64 -3.11 -2.43 -12.98
CA ALA A 64 -3.87 -1.48 -13.80
C ALA A 64 -5.00 -0.81 -13.01
N THR A 65 -5.82 -1.62 -12.36
CA THR A 65 -6.90 -1.17 -11.48
C THR A 65 -6.93 -2.04 -10.23
N GLY A 66 -7.36 -1.50 -9.12
CA GLY A 66 -7.49 -2.27 -7.88
C GLY A 66 -7.69 -1.41 -6.64
N GLN A 67 -7.60 -2.05 -5.50
CA GLN A 67 -7.86 -1.47 -4.19
C GLN A 67 -6.75 -0.50 -3.73
N PHE A 68 -7.12 0.41 -2.88
CA PHE A 68 -6.20 1.11 -1.96
C PHE A 68 -6.24 0.44 -0.57
N TRP A 69 -5.41 0.90 0.38
CA TRP A 69 -5.23 0.23 1.69
C TRP A 69 -6.50 0.04 2.53
N ASP A 70 -7.54 0.84 2.31
CA ASP A 70 -8.78 0.86 3.10
C ASP A 70 -10.03 0.58 2.26
N THR A 71 -9.87 0.00 1.08
CA THR A 71 -11.00 -0.36 0.21
C THR A 71 -11.89 -1.40 0.89
N PRO A 72 -13.20 -1.15 1.05
CA PRO A 72 -14.12 -2.10 1.65
C PRO A 72 -14.32 -3.32 0.74
N THR A 73 -14.63 -4.46 1.36
CA THR A 73 -15.09 -5.64 0.63
C THR A 73 -16.59 -5.57 0.37
N VAL A 74 -17.05 -6.27 -0.66
CA VAL A 74 -18.48 -6.41 -0.95
C VAL A 74 -19.16 -7.16 0.20
N LEU A 75 -20.28 -6.63 0.73
CA LEU A 75 -20.93 -7.16 1.93
C LEU A 75 -21.48 -8.57 1.74
N ASP A 76 -22.18 -8.82 0.62
CA ASP A 76 -22.81 -10.11 0.37
C ASP A 76 -21.82 -11.26 0.20
N LYS A 77 -20.65 -10.96 -0.37
CA LYS A 77 -19.59 -11.94 -0.63
C LYS A 77 -18.23 -11.32 -0.40
N PRO A 78 -17.80 -11.14 0.86
CA PRO A 78 -16.57 -10.44 1.20
C PRO A 78 -15.29 -11.13 0.72
N TYR A 79 -15.38 -12.43 0.39
CA TYR A 79 -14.27 -13.22 -0.15
C TYR A 79 -14.71 -13.99 -1.39
N THR A 80 -13.81 -14.16 -2.33
CA THR A 80 -14.00 -15.03 -3.49
C THR A 80 -14.01 -16.50 -3.06
N ASP A 81 -14.68 -17.36 -3.83
CA ASP A 81 -14.60 -18.80 -3.58
C ASP A 81 -13.18 -19.30 -3.87
N GLY A 82 -12.54 -19.84 -2.83
CA GLY A 82 -11.23 -20.46 -2.97
C GLY A 82 -11.32 -21.80 -3.69
N LYS A 83 -10.21 -22.26 -4.21
CA LYS A 83 -10.06 -23.61 -4.77
C LYS A 83 -10.03 -24.65 -3.64
N PRO A 84 -10.55 -25.88 -3.84
CA PRO A 84 -10.41 -26.93 -2.85
C PRO A 84 -8.93 -27.20 -2.56
N ALA A 85 -8.59 -27.33 -1.28
CA ALA A 85 -7.24 -27.68 -0.86
C ALA A 85 -7.10 -29.19 -0.83
N TRP A 86 -6.32 -29.72 -1.74
CA TRP A 86 -5.99 -31.16 -1.79
C TRP A 86 -4.78 -31.44 -0.90
N VAL A 87 -4.93 -32.39 0.02
CA VAL A 87 -3.86 -32.83 0.91
C VAL A 87 -3.54 -34.29 0.68
N LYS A 88 -2.27 -34.67 0.82
CA LYS A 88 -1.86 -36.08 0.80
C LYS A 88 -2.50 -36.81 1.99
N SER A 89 -3.15 -37.90 1.72
CA SER A 89 -3.69 -38.82 2.70
C SER A 89 -3.10 -40.21 2.46
N TYR A 90 -2.73 -40.88 3.52
CA TYR A 90 -2.14 -42.23 3.49
C TYR A 90 -3.20 -43.22 3.98
N SER A 91 -3.87 -43.85 3.02
CA SER A 91 -4.89 -44.86 3.34
C SER A 91 -4.27 -46.25 3.51
N VAL A 92 -4.50 -46.86 4.65
CA VAL A 92 -4.18 -48.26 4.85
C VAL A 92 -5.30 -49.12 4.30
N THR A 93 -4.98 -49.93 3.30
CA THR A 93 -5.94 -50.84 2.63
C THR A 93 -5.56 -52.29 2.85
N GLN A 94 -6.57 -53.10 3.10
CA GLN A 94 -6.40 -54.55 3.18
C GLN A 94 -6.73 -55.19 1.83
N LYS A 95 -5.78 -55.92 1.26
CA LYS A 95 -6.01 -56.70 0.03
C LYS A 95 -6.60 -58.08 0.38
N ARG A 96 -7.83 -58.31 -0.06
CA ARG A 96 -8.46 -59.67 -0.06
C ARG A 96 -8.86 -60.00 -1.50
N GLY A 97 -7.97 -60.69 -2.23
CA GLY A 97 -8.20 -61.00 -3.64
C GLY A 97 -8.27 -59.78 -4.53
N PRO A 98 -9.22 -59.69 -5.48
CA PRO A 98 -9.35 -58.53 -6.35
C PRO A 98 -9.95 -57.30 -5.67
N VAL A 99 -10.47 -57.41 -4.44
CA VAL A 99 -11.13 -56.32 -3.72
C VAL A 99 -10.18 -55.74 -2.66
N SER A 100 -9.97 -54.45 -2.71
CA SER A 100 -9.23 -53.69 -1.71
C SER A 100 -10.21 -52.94 -0.81
N ARG A 101 -10.13 -53.16 0.51
CA ARG A 101 -10.95 -52.44 1.49
C ARG A 101 -10.11 -51.46 2.25
N ARG A 102 -10.49 -50.15 2.21
CA ARG A 102 -9.88 -49.10 3.03
C ARG A 102 -10.23 -49.37 4.50
N ILE A 103 -9.21 -49.39 5.35
CA ILE A 103 -9.35 -49.63 6.79
C ILE A 103 -9.30 -48.34 7.56
N LYS A 104 -8.26 -47.49 7.30
CA LYS A 104 -8.05 -46.25 8.00
C LYS A 104 -7.22 -45.27 7.14
N SER A 105 -7.46 -43.97 7.24
CA SER A 105 -6.67 -42.96 6.58
C SER A 105 -5.89 -42.12 7.62
N PHE A 106 -4.67 -41.72 7.27
CA PHE A 106 -3.74 -40.97 8.10
C PHE A 106 -3.25 -39.72 7.35
N LYS A 107 -2.96 -38.66 8.09
CA LYS A 107 -2.36 -37.44 7.52
C LYS A 107 -0.86 -37.57 7.25
N GLY A 108 -0.19 -38.54 7.85
CA GLY A 108 1.24 -38.74 7.70
C GLY A 108 1.60 -40.23 7.40
N LYS A 109 2.57 -40.40 6.53
CA LYS A 109 3.07 -41.75 6.12
C LYS A 109 3.59 -42.55 7.29
N TYR A 110 4.31 -41.88 8.23
CA TYR A 110 4.83 -42.52 9.42
C TYR A 110 3.74 -43.12 10.31
N ALA A 111 2.66 -42.40 10.54
CA ALA A 111 1.51 -42.89 11.31
C ALA A 111 0.80 -44.08 10.63
N ALA A 112 0.75 -44.07 9.29
CA ALA A 112 0.24 -45.23 8.53
C ALA A 112 1.16 -46.46 8.64
N ALA A 113 2.48 -46.26 8.61
CA ALA A 113 3.47 -47.30 8.79
C ALA A 113 3.40 -47.92 10.20
N GLN A 114 3.36 -47.10 11.24
CA GLN A 114 3.18 -47.56 12.63
C GLN A 114 1.91 -48.39 12.83
N PHE A 115 0.81 -47.99 12.14
CA PHE A 115 -0.42 -48.78 12.20
C PHE A 115 -0.26 -50.16 11.59
N ILE A 116 0.51 -50.31 10.50
CA ILE A 116 0.82 -51.61 9.87
C ILE A 116 1.72 -52.44 10.78
N GLU A 117 2.75 -51.85 11.37
CA GLU A 117 3.65 -52.52 12.31
C GLU A 117 2.92 -53.04 13.55
N ALA A 118 1.93 -52.32 14.03
CA ALA A 118 1.09 -52.71 15.15
C ALA A 118 0.08 -53.82 14.81
N ASN A 119 -0.07 -54.18 13.52
CA ASN A 119 -1.02 -55.22 13.06
C ASN A 119 -0.37 -56.15 12.02
N PRO A 120 0.68 -56.90 12.40
CA PRO A 120 1.51 -57.67 11.47
C PRO A 120 0.79 -58.85 10.80
N ASP A 121 -0.27 -59.37 11.40
CA ASP A 121 -1.00 -60.55 10.89
C ASP A 121 -1.90 -60.28 9.68
N GLN A 122 -1.99 -58.99 9.26
CA GLN A 122 -2.88 -58.58 8.18
C GLN A 122 -2.09 -58.01 7.00
N ARG A 123 -2.45 -58.42 5.78
CA ARG A 123 -1.82 -57.91 4.56
C ARG A 123 -2.33 -56.49 4.26
N TYR A 124 -1.71 -55.51 4.88
CA TYR A 124 -1.97 -54.10 4.66
C TYR A 124 -1.02 -53.47 3.64
N VAL A 125 -1.52 -52.52 2.87
CA VAL A 125 -0.74 -51.72 1.93
C VAL A 125 -1.10 -50.27 2.15
N ILE A 126 -0.10 -49.37 2.17
CA ILE A 126 -0.32 -47.91 2.19
C ILE A 126 -0.58 -47.48 0.75
N VAL A 127 -1.70 -46.81 0.55
CA VAL A 127 -2.06 -46.13 -0.71
C VAL A 127 -2.01 -44.66 -0.47
N GLU A 128 -1.17 -43.99 -1.22
CA GLU A 128 -1.10 -42.52 -1.21
C GLU A 128 -2.19 -41.94 -2.15
N GLU A 129 -3.02 -41.11 -1.65
CA GLU A 129 -4.09 -40.42 -2.42
C GLU A 129 -4.21 -38.99 -2.01
N TYR A 130 -4.63 -38.13 -2.94
CA TYR A 130 -5.00 -36.73 -2.65
C TYR A 130 -6.48 -36.69 -2.33
N VAL A 131 -6.81 -36.15 -1.15
CA VAL A 131 -8.17 -35.97 -0.70
C VAL A 131 -8.46 -34.47 -0.51
N ASP A 132 -9.68 -34.02 -0.80
CA ASP A 132 -10.12 -32.69 -0.47
C ASP A 132 -10.10 -32.54 1.06
N SER A 133 -9.33 -31.57 1.56
CA SER A 133 -9.25 -31.30 3.00
C SER A 133 -10.53 -30.67 3.56
N GLY A 134 -11.45 -30.26 2.72
CA GLY A 134 -12.61 -29.41 3.08
C GLY A 134 -12.24 -27.94 3.31
N GLU A 135 -10.94 -27.61 3.25
CA GLU A 135 -10.47 -26.23 3.32
C GLU A 135 -10.40 -25.63 1.91
N LYS A 136 -10.62 -24.33 1.82
CA LYS A 136 -10.47 -23.58 0.57
C LYS A 136 -9.17 -22.81 0.59
N ARG A 137 -8.30 -23.02 -0.40
CA ARG A 137 -7.07 -22.24 -0.61
C ARG A 137 -7.30 -21.14 -1.64
N GLY A 138 -6.56 -20.02 -1.49
CA GLY A 138 -6.58 -18.93 -2.46
C GLY A 138 -7.87 -18.13 -2.47
N SER A 139 -8.66 -18.18 -1.38
CA SER A 139 -9.74 -17.22 -1.15
C SER A 139 -9.15 -15.82 -1.03
N LYS A 140 -9.65 -14.87 -1.84
CA LYS A 140 -9.17 -13.50 -1.89
C LYS A 140 -10.25 -12.54 -1.42
N PRO A 141 -9.90 -11.42 -0.78
CA PRO A 141 -10.87 -10.36 -0.50
C PRO A 141 -11.55 -9.90 -1.79
N ASN A 142 -12.86 -9.81 -1.77
CA ASN A 142 -13.66 -9.31 -2.89
C ASN A 142 -13.92 -7.82 -2.65
N TYR A 143 -13.03 -6.98 -3.16
CA TYR A 143 -13.10 -5.55 -2.97
C TYR A 143 -14.24 -4.91 -3.76
N ASN A 144 -14.87 -3.89 -3.17
CA ASN A 144 -15.93 -3.14 -3.84
C ASN A 144 -15.36 -2.34 -5.02
N PRO A 145 -15.80 -2.61 -6.27
CA PRO A 145 -15.26 -1.97 -7.46
C PRO A 145 -15.50 -0.45 -7.51
N ALA A 146 -16.49 0.08 -6.79
CA ALA A 146 -16.75 1.53 -6.70
C ALA A 146 -15.58 2.29 -6.06
N PHE A 147 -14.74 1.62 -5.25
CA PHE A 147 -13.56 2.19 -4.59
C PHE A 147 -12.25 1.77 -5.24
N SER A 148 -12.28 1.35 -6.50
CA SER A 148 -11.09 0.98 -7.25
C SER A 148 -10.35 2.20 -7.77
N MET A 149 -9.02 2.17 -7.65
CA MET A 149 -8.11 3.17 -8.22
C MET A 149 -7.51 2.68 -9.53
N VAL A 150 -7.20 3.62 -10.42
CA VAL A 150 -6.37 3.36 -11.60
C VAL A 150 -4.90 3.42 -11.19
N PHE A 151 -4.11 2.46 -11.64
CA PHE A 151 -2.67 2.36 -11.33
C PHE A 151 -2.37 2.41 -9.81
N PRO A 152 -3.00 1.54 -8.99
CA PRO A 152 -2.89 1.61 -7.54
C PRO A 152 -1.50 1.21 -7.06
N ARG A 153 -0.86 2.10 -6.29
CA ARG A 153 0.46 1.87 -5.69
C ARG A 153 0.39 1.66 -4.19
N MET A 154 -0.65 2.19 -3.55
CA MET A 154 -0.84 2.18 -2.10
C MET A 154 -1.92 1.17 -1.68
N TYR A 155 -1.76 -0.09 -2.05
CA TYR A 155 -2.81 -1.12 -1.95
C TYR A 155 -2.79 -1.95 -0.65
N SER A 156 -1.67 -2.02 0.04
CA SER A 156 -1.50 -2.89 1.22
C SER A 156 -2.12 -2.27 2.47
N SER A 157 -3.00 -3.02 3.14
CA SER A 157 -3.67 -2.63 4.38
C SER A 157 -2.83 -2.82 5.66
N THR A 158 -1.59 -3.32 5.55
CA THR A 158 -0.68 -3.47 6.69
C THR A 158 -0.38 -2.12 7.34
N ALA A 159 -0.60 -1.97 8.64
CA ALA A 159 -0.52 -0.69 9.34
C ALA A 159 0.84 0.03 9.17
N SER A 160 1.95 -0.71 9.14
CA SER A 160 3.27 -0.14 8.88
C SER A 160 3.41 0.39 7.45
N HIS A 161 2.88 -0.33 6.46
CA HIS A 161 2.87 0.11 5.07
C HIS A 161 2.00 1.36 4.89
N VAL A 162 0.82 1.40 5.49
CA VAL A 162 -0.08 2.57 5.43
C VAL A 162 0.58 3.81 6.01
N ARG A 163 1.32 3.68 7.12
CA ARG A 163 2.07 4.79 7.71
C ARG A 163 3.13 5.34 6.76
N GLU A 164 3.89 4.46 6.10
CA GLU A 164 4.90 4.86 5.12
C GLU A 164 4.28 5.39 3.83
N TYR A 165 3.16 4.83 3.36
CA TYR A 165 2.40 5.41 2.25
C TYR A 165 2.05 6.87 2.51
N LYS A 166 1.49 7.16 3.69
CA LYS A 166 1.13 8.53 4.09
C LYS A 166 2.33 9.47 4.15
N LYS A 167 3.49 8.96 4.59
CA LYS A 167 4.75 9.72 4.64
C LYS A 167 5.26 10.07 3.24
N TRP A 168 5.38 9.06 2.36
CA TRP A 168 5.96 9.24 1.03
C TRP A 168 5.03 9.92 0.02
N SER A 169 3.73 9.83 0.19
CA SER A 169 2.74 10.46 -0.69
C SER A 169 2.35 11.87 -0.26
N ASP A 170 2.81 12.34 0.90
CA ASP A 170 2.31 13.57 1.54
C ASP A 170 0.77 13.56 1.66
N TYR A 171 0.23 12.40 2.09
CA TYR A 171 -1.19 12.16 2.19
C TYR A 171 -1.88 13.14 3.14
N LYS A 172 -2.85 13.88 2.63
CA LYS A 172 -3.57 14.93 3.37
C LYS A 172 -4.94 14.47 3.89
N GLY A 173 -5.45 13.38 3.37
CA GLY A 173 -6.69 12.75 3.86
C GLY A 173 -7.96 13.37 3.30
N PHE A 174 -7.89 14.03 2.14
CA PHE A 174 -9.09 14.50 1.47
C PHE A 174 -9.02 14.29 -0.03
N ASN A 175 -10.15 13.84 -0.55
CA ASN A 175 -10.38 13.73 -2.00
C ASN A 175 -11.23 14.90 -2.54
N THR A 176 -11.92 15.61 -1.66
CA THR A 176 -12.85 16.69 -2.01
C THR A 176 -12.33 18.03 -1.49
N PRO A 177 -12.72 19.14 -2.11
CA PRO A 177 -12.51 20.47 -1.53
C PRO A 177 -13.01 20.47 -0.09
N VAL A 178 -12.21 21.06 0.81
CA VAL A 178 -12.57 21.16 2.22
C VAL A 178 -13.96 21.74 2.36
N GLN A 179 -14.87 20.97 2.90
CA GLN A 179 -16.21 21.40 3.23
C GLN A 179 -16.27 21.72 4.72
N TYR A 180 -16.89 22.84 5.04
CA TYR A 180 -17.06 23.32 6.41
C TYR A 180 -18.45 22.98 6.90
N THR A 181 -18.55 22.47 8.11
CA THR A 181 -19.82 22.16 8.79
C THR A 181 -20.02 23.10 9.97
N SER A 182 -21.26 23.53 10.19
CA SER A 182 -21.66 24.39 11.31
C SER A 182 -22.57 23.64 12.26
N PRO A 183 -22.46 23.88 13.58
CA PRO A 183 -23.40 23.34 14.55
C PRO A 183 -24.85 23.82 14.37
N LEU A 184 -25.05 24.91 13.63
CA LEU A 184 -26.39 25.51 13.39
C LEU A 184 -27.04 24.95 12.12
N VAL A 185 -26.25 24.49 11.14
CA VAL A 185 -26.76 24.05 9.83
C VAL A 185 -26.05 22.77 9.45
N ASP A 186 -26.82 21.70 9.30
CA ASP A 186 -26.29 20.36 8.98
C ASP A 186 -26.05 20.18 7.47
N VAL A 187 -25.59 21.26 6.80
CA VAL A 187 -25.25 21.24 5.36
C VAL A 187 -23.79 21.63 5.21
N PRO A 188 -22.99 20.84 4.46
CA PRO A 188 -21.62 21.18 4.17
C PRO A 188 -21.56 22.43 3.29
N MET A 189 -20.67 23.36 3.61
CA MET A 189 -20.50 24.65 2.95
C MET A 189 -19.10 24.83 2.37
N GLY A 190 -18.99 25.54 1.25
CA GLY A 190 -17.71 25.98 0.73
C GLY A 190 -17.07 27.08 1.61
N ARG A 191 -15.77 27.36 1.41
CA ARG A 191 -15.00 28.33 2.22
C ARG A 191 -15.65 29.71 2.32
N SER A 192 -16.04 30.29 1.20
CA SER A 192 -16.66 31.62 1.13
C SER A 192 -18.06 31.66 1.76
N GLU A 193 -18.83 30.63 1.57
CA GLU A 193 -20.16 30.48 2.12
C GLU A 193 -20.11 30.28 3.64
N PHE A 194 -19.16 29.47 4.12
CA PHE A 194 -18.97 29.25 5.54
C PHE A 194 -18.46 30.54 6.25
N LEU A 195 -17.56 31.32 5.60
CA LEU A 195 -17.13 32.61 6.14
C LEU A 195 -18.30 33.57 6.29
N ALA A 196 -19.17 33.67 5.28
CA ALA A 196 -20.38 34.49 5.34
C ALA A 196 -21.34 33.98 6.44
N HIS A 197 -21.46 32.68 6.60
CA HIS A 197 -22.27 32.08 7.67
C HIS A 197 -21.69 32.37 9.05
N LEU A 198 -20.37 32.28 9.25
CA LEU A 198 -19.71 32.67 10.50
C LEU A 198 -19.99 34.12 10.84
N GLU A 199 -19.82 35.02 9.86
CA GLU A 199 -19.98 36.46 10.06
C GLU A 199 -21.44 36.85 10.34
N ARG A 200 -22.37 36.35 9.54
CA ARG A 200 -23.78 36.80 9.57
C ARG A 200 -24.61 36.03 10.60
N ASP A 201 -24.51 34.72 10.59
CA ASP A 201 -25.47 33.87 11.30
C ASP A 201 -24.95 33.46 12.69
N ILE A 202 -23.65 33.27 12.86
CA ILE A 202 -23.06 32.94 14.16
C ILE A 202 -22.69 34.17 14.95
N LEU A 203 -21.82 35.04 14.41
CA LEU A 203 -21.34 36.24 15.12
C LEU A 203 -22.29 37.40 15.05
N GLY A 204 -23.13 37.50 14.04
CA GLY A 204 -24.11 38.55 13.78
C GLY A 204 -25.54 38.22 14.12
N GLY A 205 -25.86 36.96 14.42
CA GLY A 205 -27.23 36.44 14.56
C GLY A 205 -27.98 36.86 15.82
N GLY A 206 -27.43 37.75 16.65
CA GLY A 206 -28.13 38.27 17.82
C GLY A 206 -28.40 37.27 18.94
N MET A 207 -27.69 36.13 18.97
CA MET A 207 -27.82 35.07 19.97
C MET A 207 -27.55 35.58 21.39
N ALA A 208 -28.16 34.97 22.38
CA ALA A 208 -27.79 35.17 23.77
C ALA A 208 -26.34 34.72 24.03
N GLN A 209 -25.65 35.41 24.97
CA GLN A 209 -24.22 35.15 25.25
C GLN A 209 -23.94 33.65 25.48
N MET A 210 -24.74 32.97 26.31
CA MET A 210 -24.56 31.56 26.61
C MET A 210 -24.78 30.64 25.39
N GLU A 211 -25.66 31.05 24.49
CA GLU A 211 -25.95 30.28 23.27
C GLU A 211 -24.81 30.45 22.26
N LEU A 212 -24.33 31.66 22.04
CA LEU A 212 -23.17 31.93 21.19
C LEU A 212 -21.93 31.18 21.70
N GLU A 213 -21.68 31.21 23.01
CA GLU A 213 -20.57 30.48 23.59
C GLU A 213 -20.70 28.97 23.39
N ARG A 214 -21.89 28.41 23.51
CA ARG A 214 -22.15 26.99 23.26
C ARG A 214 -21.90 26.63 21.82
N VAL A 215 -22.40 27.43 20.87
CA VAL A 215 -22.20 27.22 19.42
C VAL A 215 -20.71 27.29 19.08
N MET A 216 -20.01 28.32 19.57
CA MET A 216 -18.57 28.47 19.31
C MET A 216 -17.74 27.34 19.94
N ARG A 217 -18.04 26.90 21.15
CA ARG A 217 -17.36 25.76 21.79
C ARG A 217 -17.59 24.47 21.00
N ARG A 218 -18.82 24.24 20.52
CA ARG A 218 -19.13 23.08 19.70
C ARG A 218 -18.43 23.14 18.35
N LEU A 219 -18.46 24.31 17.69
CA LEU A 219 -17.76 24.53 16.43
C LEU A 219 -16.26 24.24 16.55
N PHE A 220 -15.60 24.77 17.59
CA PHE A 220 -14.18 24.51 17.81
C PHE A 220 -13.90 23.04 18.14
N ALA A 221 -14.77 22.41 18.94
CA ALA A 221 -14.65 21.00 19.28
C ALA A 221 -14.78 20.08 18.05
N ASP A 222 -15.67 20.40 17.13
CA ASP A 222 -15.85 19.68 15.87
C ASP A 222 -14.59 19.68 14.99
N TYR A 223 -13.74 20.71 15.18
CA TYR A 223 -12.43 20.84 14.54
C TYR A 223 -11.24 20.48 15.47
N ASN A 224 -11.49 19.81 16.61
CA ASN A 224 -10.50 19.43 17.62
C ASN A 224 -9.71 20.61 18.24
N LEU A 225 -10.33 21.78 18.30
CA LEU A 225 -9.76 22.99 18.86
C LEU A 225 -10.42 23.33 20.19
N ARG A 226 -9.71 24.10 21.03
CA ARG A 226 -10.24 24.63 22.28
C ARG A 226 -10.57 26.11 22.11
N PHE A 227 -11.83 26.46 22.24
CA PHE A 227 -12.30 27.83 22.13
C PHE A 227 -11.64 28.77 23.17
N SER A 228 -11.41 28.29 24.39
CA SER A 228 -10.91 29.08 25.52
C SER A 228 -9.42 29.49 25.46
N THR A 229 -8.65 29.06 24.47
CA THR A 229 -7.23 29.43 24.35
C THR A 229 -7.02 30.74 23.56
N ASP A 230 -7.82 30.97 22.55
CA ASP A 230 -7.63 32.07 21.61
C ASP A 230 -8.83 33.03 21.56
N PHE A 231 -9.95 32.67 22.19
CA PHE A 231 -11.19 33.44 22.22
C PHE A 231 -11.85 33.41 23.59
N GLU A 232 -12.28 34.56 24.08
CA GLU A 232 -13.03 34.70 25.30
C GLU A 232 -14.21 35.66 25.11
N LEU A 233 -15.43 35.19 25.34
CA LEU A 233 -16.64 35.96 25.19
C LEU A 233 -16.92 36.73 26.49
N GLN A 234 -16.66 38.03 26.52
CA GLN A 234 -16.88 38.91 27.69
C GLN A 234 -18.34 39.32 27.86
N SER A 235 -19.03 39.57 26.74
CA SER A 235 -20.46 39.91 26.72
C SER A 235 -21.06 39.48 25.37
N LYS A 236 -22.37 39.64 25.21
CA LYS A 236 -23.10 39.36 23.97
C LYS A 236 -22.43 40.03 22.73
N ASP A 237 -21.87 41.23 22.92
CA ASP A 237 -21.37 42.08 21.84
C ASP A 237 -19.84 42.23 21.86
N ASN A 238 -19.15 41.66 22.83
CA ASN A 238 -17.72 41.86 22.99
C ASN A 238 -16.98 40.52 23.15
N LEU A 239 -16.02 40.31 22.28
CA LEU A 239 -15.16 39.13 22.24
C LEU A 239 -13.69 39.56 22.41
N LEU A 240 -12.95 38.90 23.25
CA LEU A 240 -11.49 38.94 23.27
C LEU A 240 -10.93 37.91 22.31
N VAL A 241 -10.04 38.32 21.44
CA VAL A 241 -9.42 37.49 20.42
C VAL A 241 -7.91 37.61 20.54
N ARG A 242 -7.21 36.47 20.58
CA ARG A 242 -5.75 36.48 20.61
C ARG A 242 -5.21 36.81 19.23
N ASN A 243 -4.36 37.84 19.16
CA ASN A 243 -3.60 38.15 17.96
C ASN A 243 -2.51 37.05 17.76
N PRO A 244 -2.52 36.35 16.63
CA PRO A 244 -1.56 35.26 16.37
C PRO A 244 -0.11 35.73 16.21
N GLU A 245 0.11 37.00 15.88
CA GLU A 245 1.45 37.59 15.69
C GLU A 245 2.05 38.10 16.98
N THR A 246 1.24 38.80 17.80
CA THR A 246 1.73 39.45 19.04
C THR A 246 1.45 38.61 20.29
N GLY A 247 0.57 37.63 20.22
CA GLY A 247 0.12 36.83 21.35
C GLY A 247 -0.81 37.55 22.33
N GLN A 248 -1.11 38.85 22.10
CA GLN A 248 -1.97 39.68 22.97
C GLN A 248 -3.44 39.46 22.67
N MET A 249 -4.29 39.57 23.71
CA MET A 249 -5.74 39.49 23.59
C MET A 249 -6.31 40.88 23.22
N ASN A 250 -6.87 41.01 22.03
CA ASN A 250 -7.49 42.21 21.53
C ASN A 250 -9.01 42.15 21.68
N ARG A 251 -9.62 43.25 22.03
CA ARG A 251 -11.08 43.35 22.15
C ARG A 251 -11.70 43.64 20.76
N ALA A 252 -12.68 42.82 20.38
CA ALA A 252 -13.48 43.01 19.18
C ALA A 252 -14.95 43.19 19.53
N THR A 253 -15.63 44.16 18.91
CA THR A 253 -17.05 44.42 19.13
C THR A 253 -17.85 43.82 17.97
N LEU A 254 -18.73 42.87 18.27
CA LEU A 254 -19.50 42.12 17.28
C LEU A 254 -20.62 42.94 16.60
N THR A 255 -21.00 44.07 17.18
CA THR A 255 -21.94 45.04 16.56
C THR A 255 -21.32 45.80 15.39
N ASN A 256 -20.00 45.91 15.35
CA ASN A 256 -19.28 46.57 14.25
C ASN A 256 -19.01 45.53 13.13
N GLY A 257 -19.57 45.74 11.93
CA GLY A 257 -19.45 44.84 10.79
C GLY A 257 -18.01 44.56 10.37
N GLN A 258 -17.11 45.57 10.36
CA GLN A 258 -15.70 45.36 10.01
C GLN A 258 -14.97 44.48 11.04
N GLN A 259 -15.21 44.73 12.34
CA GLN A 259 -14.59 43.93 13.39
C GLN A 259 -15.15 42.50 13.40
N ARG A 260 -16.45 42.34 13.13
CA ARG A 260 -17.08 41.04 13.00
C ARG A 260 -16.51 40.22 11.84
N ALA A 261 -16.33 40.82 10.66
CA ALA A 261 -15.71 40.21 9.51
C ALA A 261 -14.25 39.79 9.80
N SER A 262 -13.50 40.63 10.53
CA SER A 262 -12.13 40.31 10.96
C SER A 262 -12.10 39.12 11.92
N VAL A 263 -13.02 39.06 12.88
CA VAL A 263 -13.16 37.93 13.82
C VAL A 263 -13.55 36.66 13.07
N ALA A 264 -14.52 36.72 12.14
CA ALA A 264 -14.91 35.57 11.32
C ALA A 264 -13.74 35.01 10.51
N THR A 265 -12.94 35.90 9.90
CA THR A 265 -11.73 35.51 9.16
C THR A 265 -10.71 34.86 10.08
N LEU A 266 -10.54 35.36 11.30
CA LEU A 266 -9.62 34.84 12.27
C LEU A 266 -10.08 33.47 12.81
N VAL A 267 -11.37 33.29 13.11
CA VAL A 267 -11.99 32.03 13.46
C VAL A 267 -11.77 31.01 12.33
N LEU A 268 -12.08 31.39 11.08
CA LEU A 268 -11.87 30.51 9.93
C LEU A 268 -10.41 30.07 9.80
N SER A 269 -9.47 31.00 9.95
CA SER A 269 -8.03 30.69 9.88
C SER A 269 -7.59 29.72 10.97
N GLN A 270 -8.15 29.79 12.17
CA GLN A 270 -7.91 28.82 13.25
C GLN A 270 -8.49 27.45 12.91
N LEU A 271 -9.72 27.42 12.40
CA LEU A 271 -10.34 26.16 11.95
C LEU A 271 -9.54 25.54 10.80
N GLU A 272 -9.06 26.34 9.85
CA GLU A 272 -8.18 25.90 8.75
C GLU A 272 -6.85 25.33 9.26
N ARG A 273 -6.23 25.90 10.28
CA ARG A 273 -5.03 25.30 10.91
C ARG A 273 -5.34 23.94 11.51
N GLY A 274 -6.49 23.77 12.14
CA GLY A 274 -6.97 22.47 12.61
C GLY A 274 -7.16 21.47 11.47
N LEU A 275 -7.66 21.94 10.33
CA LEU A 275 -7.85 21.13 9.12
C LEU A 275 -6.54 20.87 8.37
N THR A 276 -5.68 21.88 8.19
CA THR A 276 -4.41 21.75 7.44
C THR A 276 -3.37 20.90 8.17
N SER A 277 -3.48 20.73 9.50
CA SER A 277 -2.71 19.69 10.18
C SER A 277 -3.12 18.28 9.71
N GLY A 278 -4.19 18.16 8.91
CA GLY A 278 -4.72 16.93 8.31
C GLY A 278 -5.19 15.88 9.32
N LYS A 279 -4.53 15.86 10.46
CA LYS A 279 -4.69 14.84 11.50
C LYS A 279 -6.06 14.82 12.17
N SER A 280 -6.65 15.97 12.43
CA SER A 280 -7.92 16.05 13.17
C SER A 280 -9.12 15.64 12.32
N TYR A 281 -9.14 16.06 11.05
CA TYR A 281 -10.19 15.68 10.10
C TYR A 281 -10.16 14.19 9.79
N VAL A 282 -8.98 13.67 9.42
CA VAL A 282 -8.79 12.23 9.16
C VAL A 282 -9.09 11.39 10.40
N GLN A 283 -8.71 11.86 11.59
CA GLN A 283 -9.05 11.15 12.84
C GLN A 283 -10.56 11.16 13.11
N ARG A 284 -11.26 12.25 12.81
CA ARG A 284 -12.72 12.31 12.91
C ARG A 284 -13.38 11.33 11.92
N LEU A 285 -13.03 11.40 10.65
CA LEU A 285 -13.53 10.47 9.63
C LEU A 285 -13.22 9.01 9.95
N THR A 286 -12.04 8.73 10.49
CA THR A 286 -11.66 7.37 10.90
C THR A 286 -12.52 6.86 12.06
N ARG A 287 -12.84 7.72 13.04
CA ARG A 287 -13.76 7.36 14.13
C ARG A 287 -15.19 7.18 13.64
N GLU A 288 -15.64 8.08 12.78
CA GLU A 288 -16.97 8.03 12.16
C GLU A 288 -17.12 6.76 11.31
N LYS A 289 -16.13 6.45 10.47
CA LYS A 289 -16.05 5.19 9.75
C LYS A 289 -16.21 3.98 10.68
N GLN A 290 -15.42 3.92 11.76
CA GLN A 290 -15.47 2.83 12.72
C GLN A 290 -16.86 2.66 13.36
N ALA A 291 -17.48 3.76 13.77
CA ALA A 291 -18.83 3.74 14.31
C ALA A 291 -19.88 3.30 13.27
N GLN A 292 -19.73 3.71 12.02
CA GLN A 292 -20.62 3.32 10.92
C GLN A 292 -20.43 1.84 10.55
N GLU A 293 -19.20 1.32 10.53
CA GLU A 293 -18.92 -0.10 10.31
C GLU A 293 -19.57 -0.99 11.39
N ASP A 294 -19.42 -0.61 12.66
CA ASP A 294 -20.02 -1.36 13.77
C ASP A 294 -21.55 -1.32 13.71
N ASN A 295 -22.12 -0.18 13.31
CA ASN A 295 -23.57 -0.06 13.10
C ASN A 295 -24.05 -0.92 11.94
N LEU A 296 -23.34 -0.87 10.81
CA LEU A 296 -23.64 -1.67 9.64
C LEU A 296 -23.58 -3.17 9.95
N ARG A 297 -22.55 -3.64 10.64
CA ARG A 297 -22.42 -5.04 11.07
C ARG A 297 -23.63 -5.50 11.87
N ARG A 298 -24.06 -4.68 12.86
CA ARG A 298 -25.24 -4.98 13.69
C ARG A 298 -26.53 -5.05 12.87
N LEU A 299 -26.73 -4.09 11.96
CA LEU A 299 -27.92 -4.05 11.11
C LEU A 299 -27.94 -5.20 10.10
N THR A 300 -26.80 -5.56 9.52
CA THR A 300 -26.70 -6.70 8.60
C THR A 300 -26.95 -8.03 9.32
N GLN A 301 -26.40 -8.22 10.51
CA GLN A 301 -26.69 -9.42 11.31
C GLN A 301 -28.18 -9.53 11.62
N ARG A 302 -28.81 -8.42 12.01
CA ARG A 302 -30.26 -8.39 12.28
C ARG A 302 -31.08 -8.66 11.01
N ALA A 303 -30.75 -8.04 9.89
CA ALA A 303 -31.43 -8.27 8.61
C ALA A 303 -31.36 -9.74 8.18
N ASN A 304 -30.19 -10.39 8.36
CA ASN A 304 -30.00 -11.80 8.04
C ASN A 304 -30.81 -12.74 8.98
N GLN A 305 -31.00 -12.36 10.24
CA GLN A 305 -31.79 -13.13 11.20
C GLN A 305 -33.28 -12.97 10.98
N THR A 306 -33.76 -11.74 10.80
CA THR A 306 -35.19 -11.43 10.72
C THR A 306 -35.74 -11.60 9.30
N ARG A 307 -34.91 -11.48 8.27
CA ARG A 307 -35.28 -11.42 6.84
C ARG A 307 -36.39 -10.39 6.55
N ASN A 308 -36.52 -9.37 7.42
CA ASN A 308 -37.51 -8.31 7.28
C ASN A 308 -37.00 -7.24 6.31
N GLN A 309 -37.87 -6.80 5.39
CA GLN A 309 -37.54 -5.76 4.40
C GLN A 309 -37.11 -4.43 5.04
N ASP A 310 -37.66 -4.06 6.19
CA ASP A 310 -37.28 -2.83 6.90
C ASP A 310 -35.85 -2.90 7.47
N ASP A 311 -35.43 -4.06 7.98
CA ASP A 311 -34.08 -4.25 8.49
C ASP A 311 -33.06 -4.28 7.34
N ILE A 312 -33.41 -4.87 6.19
CA ILE A 312 -32.61 -4.84 4.97
C ILE A 312 -32.45 -3.39 4.48
N ARG A 313 -33.53 -2.62 4.44
CA ARG A 313 -33.48 -1.20 4.02
C ARG A 313 -32.62 -0.34 4.93
N LYS A 314 -32.66 -0.56 6.24
CA LYS A 314 -31.79 0.13 7.20
C LYS A 314 -30.32 -0.24 7.01
N ALA A 315 -30.01 -1.50 6.72
CA ALA A 315 -28.65 -1.93 6.43
C ALA A 315 -28.10 -1.27 5.15
N LEU A 316 -28.90 -1.21 4.07
CA LEU A 316 -28.53 -0.53 2.82
C LEU A 316 -28.31 0.99 3.01
N GLN A 317 -29.13 1.65 3.83
CA GLN A 317 -28.92 3.06 4.16
C GLN A 317 -27.64 3.29 4.97
N ALA A 318 -27.31 2.40 5.92
CA ALA A 318 -26.10 2.47 6.70
C ALA A 318 -24.86 2.22 5.81
N GLU A 319 -24.95 1.31 4.84
CA GLU A 319 -23.93 1.08 3.83
C GLU A 319 -23.66 2.33 2.98
N GLY A 320 -24.72 2.99 2.49
CA GLY A 320 -24.59 4.24 1.74
C GLY A 320 -23.86 5.33 2.52
N ARG A 321 -24.13 5.48 3.83
CA ARG A 321 -23.44 6.45 4.69
C ARG A 321 -21.95 6.08 4.85
N LEU A 322 -21.65 4.81 5.08
CA LEU A 322 -20.26 4.34 5.18
C LEU A 322 -19.49 4.59 3.89
N ASN A 323 -20.11 4.33 2.73
CA ASN A 323 -19.50 4.56 1.43
C ASN A 323 -19.14 6.04 1.22
N ASN A 324 -20.04 6.97 1.58
CA ASN A 324 -19.76 8.40 1.49
C ASN A 324 -18.56 8.80 2.39
N THR A 325 -18.48 8.28 3.62
CA THR A 325 -17.35 8.54 4.52
C THR A 325 -16.04 7.95 3.97
N LEU A 326 -16.11 6.79 3.33
CA LEU A 326 -14.94 6.14 2.72
C LEU A 326 -14.43 6.91 1.50
N GLU A 327 -15.30 7.49 0.66
CA GLU A 327 -14.90 8.31 -0.49
C GLU A 327 -13.98 9.47 -0.09
N GLU A 328 -14.21 10.07 1.08
CA GLU A 328 -13.37 11.15 1.61
C GLU A 328 -11.98 10.67 2.07
N LEU A 329 -11.83 9.38 2.35
CA LEU A 329 -10.57 8.78 2.80
C LEU A 329 -9.72 8.19 1.67
N ILE A 330 -10.24 8.11 0.45
CA ILE A 330 -9.52 7.59 -0.71
C ILE A 330 -8.32 8.51 -1.03
N PRO A 331 -7.09 7.96 -1.21
CA PRO A 331 -5.97 8.76 -1.67
C PRO A 331 -6.25 9.34 -3.05
N THR A 332 -5.82 10.58 -3.28
CA THR A 332 -5.90 11.20 -4.60
C THR A 332 -4.94 10.52 -5.57
N GLN A 333 -5.21 10.62 -6.88
CA GLN A 333 -4.27 10.13 -7.90
C GLN A 333 -2.93 10.86 -7.84
N GLY A 334 -2.91 12.14 -7.43
CA GLY A 334 -1.68 12.90 -7.21
C GLY A 334 -0.82 12.32 -6.08
N GLU A 335 -1.43 11.95 -4.95
CA GLU A 335 -0.75 11.29 -3.84
C GLU A 335 -0.25 9.89 -4.23
N ASN A 336 -1.08 9.12 -4.94
CA ASN A 336 -0.71 7.82 -5.47
C ASN A 336 0.48 7.90 -6.45
N LEU A 337 0.47 8.89 -7.35
CA LEU A 337 1.57 9.12 -8.28
C LEU A 337 2.82 9.62 -7.57
N ARG A 338 2.70 10.49 -6.55
CA ARG A 338 3.83 10.94 -5.73
C ARG A 338 4.50 9.75 -5.02
N PHE A 339 3.71 8.83 -4.46
CA PHE A 339 4.27 7.61 -3.89
C PHE A 339 5.04 6.78 -4.94
N PHE A 340 4.51 6.68 -6.17
CA PHE A 340 5.21 6.01 -7.27
C PHE A 340 6.53 6.71 -7.62
N THR A 341 6.53 8.04 -7.79
CA THR A 341 7.73 8.80 -8.18
C THR A 341 8.77 8.84 -7.08
N ASP A 342 8.37 9.14 -5.86
CA ASP A 342 9.32 9.42 -4.78
C ASP A 342 9.82 8.13 -4.12
N TYR A 343 8.90 7.18 -3.84
CA TYR A 343 9.29 5.92 -3.24
C TYR A 343 9.70 4.86 -4.27
N GLN A 344 8.81 4.48 -5.19
CA GLN A 344 9.07 3.33 -6.06
C GLN A 344 10.13 3.64 -7.12
N MET A 345 10.08 4.83 -7.75
CA MET A 345 11.10 5.25 -8.71
C MET A 345 12.32 5.85 -8.01
N GLY A 346 12.15 6.82 -7.13
CA GLY A 346 13.26 7.53 -6.46
C GLY A 346 14.03 6.64 -5.52
N TRP A 347 13.36 6.10 -4.50
CA TRP A 347 14.01 5.31 -3.46
C TRP A 347 14.34 3.87 -3.88
N MET A 348 13.40 3.17 -4.55
CA MET A 348 13.57 1.74 -4.86
C MET A 348 14.25 1.46 -6.21
N TYR A 349 14.44 2.46 -7.08
CA TYR A 349 15.12 2.26 -8.35
C TYR A 349 16.28 3.22 -8.56
N PHE A 350 16.05 4.55 -8.62
CA PHE A 350 17.12 5.51 -8.90
C PHE A 350 18.19 5.56 -7.81
N ARG A 351 17.84 5.35 -6.55
CA ARG A 351 18.83 5.23 -5.48
C ARG A 351 19.82 4.09 -5.75
N TYR A 352 19.35 2.92 -6.15
CA TYR A 352 20.19 1.78 -6.51
C TYR A 352 20.99 2.03 -7.79
N PHE A 353 20.39 2.69 -8.77
CA PHE A 353 21.09 3.12 -9.97
C PHE A 353 22.25 4.04 -9.62
N PHE A 354 22.02 5.04 -8.77
CA PHE A 354 23.06 5.96 -8.34
C PHE A 354 24.13 5.31 -7.45
N TRP A 355 23.82 4.25 -6.71
CA TRP A 355 24.84 3.48 -6.02
C TRP A 355 25.92 2.94 -6.97
N ASN A 356 25.52 2.55 -8.17
CA ASN A 356 26.44 1.98 -9.16
C ASN A 356 27.18 3.04 -9.97
N PHE A 357 26.60 4.23 -10.16
CA PHE A 357 27.13 5.24 -11.11
C PHE A 357 27.56 6.56 -10.45
N ILE A 358 27.20 6.80 -9.19
CA ILE A 358 27.58 8.00 -8.44
C ILE A 358 28.37 7.63 -7.19
N GLY A 359 27.86 6.69 -6.39
CA GLY A 359 28.45 6.17 -5.18
C GLY A 359 27.44 5.87 -4.08
N LYS A 360 27.88 5.19 -3.03
CA LYS A 360 27.07 4.63 -1.96
C LYS A 360 27.52 5.14 -0.59
N GLN A 361 26.57 5.51 0.25
CA GLN A 361 26.83 6.04 1.59
C GLN A 361 27.32 4.97 2.56
N ASN A 362 26.61 3.83 2.62
CA ASN A 362 26.94 2.67 3.46
C ASN A 362 26.17 1.43 2.96
N ASP A 363 26.41 0.27 3.58
CA ASP A 363 25.76 -1.00 3.29
C ASP A 363 24.62 -1.33 4.28
N VAL A 364 24.24 -0.39 5.13
CA VAL A 364 23.09 -0.52 6.04
C VAL A 364 21.80 -0.27 5.26
N GLN A 365 20.80 -1.08 5.53
CA GLN A 365 19.50 -0.93 4.90
C GLN A 365 18.81 0.37 5.33
N GLY A 366 18.50 1.24 4.36
CA GLY A 366 17.79 2.49 4.62
C GLY A 366 16.27 2.38 4.41
N HIS A 367 15.54 3.22 5.13
CA HIS A 367 14.08 3.34 5.01
C HIS A 367 13.61 4.76 4.68
N GLY A 368 14.46 5.54 4.00
CA GLY A 368 14.17 6.92 3.61
C GLY A 368 14.60 7.95 4.64
N ASP A 369 15.54 7.61 5.51
CA ASP A 369 16.25 8.54 6.38
C ASP A 369 17.54 9.05 5.72
N PHE A 370 18.21 10.04 6.37
CA PHE A 370 19.43 10.65 5.86
C PHE A 370 20.71 9.86 6.24
N VAL A 371 20.58 8.88 7.14
CA VAL A 371 21.72 8.22 7.79
C VAL A 371 22.12 6.96 7.04
N ASP A 372 21.14 6.19 6.53
CA ASP A 372 21.40 4.86 6.01
C ASP A 372 20.95 4.67 4.56
N GLY A 373 21.77 3.93 3.82
CA GLY A 373 21.44 3.42 2.51
C GLY A 373 21.23 4.46 1.40
N ASN A 374 21.72 5.68 1.54
CA ASN A 374 21.61 6.70 0.50
C ASN A 374 22.71 6.53 -0.57
N TRP A 375 22.52 7.18 -1.73
CA TRP A 375 23.61 7.40 -2.67
C TRP A 375 24.46 8.58 -2.22
N LEU A 376 25.73 8.62 -2.62
CA LEU A 376 26.69 9.62 -2.20
C LEU A 376 27.62 9.97 -3.35
N SER A 377 27.76 11.27 -3.64
CA SER A 377 28.55 11.70 -4.78
C SER A 377 30.05 11.85 -4.49
N GLY A 378 30.41 12.16 -3.26
CA GLY A 378 31.74 12.61 -2.87
C GLY A 378 31.99 14.11 -3.09
N VAL A 379 30.97 14.84 -3.59
CA VAL A 379 31.03 16.30 -3.77
C VAL A 379 30.36 16.95 -2.56
N ASP A 380 31.18 17.50 -1.66
CA ASP A 380 30.73 17.92 -0.31
C ASP A 380 29.53 18.87 -0.31
N PHE A 381 29.48 19.85 -1.21
CA PHE A 381 28.36 20.81 -1.20
C PHE A 381 27.03 20.18 -1.62
N ILE A 382 27.04 19.18 -2.54
CA ILE A 382 25.84 18.44 -2.97
C ILE A 382 25.41 17.49 -1.86
N ASP A 383 26.34 16.76 -1.30
CA ASP A 383 26.05 15.76 -0.28
C ASP A 383 25.63 16.41 1.04
N ALA A 384 26.21 17.58 1.40
CA ALA A 384 25.84 18.32 2.61
C ALA A 384 24.43 18.92 2.54
N GLU A 385 24.01 19.43 1.39
CA GLU A 385 22.64 19.92 1.19
C GLU A 385 21.60 18.80 1.32
N ARG A 386 21.93 17.62 0.81
CA ARG A 386 21.00 16.49 0.73
C ARG A 386 20.98 15.61 1.98
N LEU A 387 22.16 15.34 2.57
CA LEU A 387 22.36 14.40 3.69
C LEU A 387 22.81 15.09 4.99
N GLY A 388 22.98 16.40 4.99
CA GLY A 388 23.53 17.16 6.10
C GLY A 388 25.04 17.10 6.21
N ASN A 389 25.59 17.78 7.24
CA ASN A 389 27.03 17.89 7.43
C ASN A 389 27.64 16.54 7.85
N ARG A 390 28.42 15.94 6.98
CA ARG A 390 29.11 14.67 7.21
C ARG A 390 30.26 14.74 8.20
N GLY A 391 30.77 15.93 8.50
CA GLY A 391 31.82 16.11 9.50
C GLY A 391 31.42 15.67 10.91
N SER A 392 30.13 15.74 11.21
CA SER A 392 29.54 15.34 12.50
C SER A 392 29.24 13.84 12.65
N LEU A 393 29.49 13.02 11.62
CA LEU A 393 29.26 11.57 11.68
C LEU A 393 30.25 10.90 12.63
N THR A 394 29.81 9.81 13.27
CA THR A 394 30.69 8.95 14.09
C THR A 394 31.76 8.28 13.23
N GLN A 395 32.85 7.85 13.87
CA GLN A 395 33.97 7.21 13.15
C GLN A 395 33.49 5.93 12.44
N ASP A 396 32.64 5.13 13.08
CA ASP A 396 32.09 3.88 12.50
C ASP A 396 31.31 4.14 11.21
N MET A 397 30.57 5.25 11.14
CA MET A 397 29.86 5.65 9.92
C MET A 397 30.78 6.11 8.80
N LYS A 398 31.92 6.71 9.16
CA LYS A 398 32.97 7.15 8.19
C LYS A 398 33.77 5.97 7.64
N ASP A 399 34.02 4.96 8.46
CA ASP A 399 34.83 3.79 8.14
C ASP A 399 34.02 2.62 7.57
N ASN A 400 32.74 2.84 7.22
CA ASN A 400 31.88 1.81 6.66
C ASN A 400 32.45 1.26 5.34
N ARG A 401 32.57 -0.08 5.23
CA ARG A 401 33.12 -0.76 4.05
C ARG A 401 32.31 -0.59 2.77
N GLY A 402 31.02 -0.30 2.89
CA GLY A 402 30.13 -0.02 1.77
C GLY A 402 30.26 1.41 1.22
N LEU A 403 31.02 2.28 1.91
CA LEU A 403 31.23 3.65 1.49
C LEU A 403 32.05 3.72 0.21
N ASN A 404 31.52 4.35 -0.82
CA ASN A 404 32.27 4.69 -2.03
C ASN A 404 31.72 5.95 -2.69
N HIS A 405 32.56 6.62 -3.48
CA HIS A 405 32.19 7.79 -4.28
C HIS A 405 32.91 7.76 -5.62
N PHE A 406 32.14 7.99 -6.65
CA PHE A 406 32.64 7.99 -8.03
C PHE A 406 32.60 9.38 -8.69
N PHE A 407 32.23 10.43 -7.94
CA PHE A 407 32.21 11.82 -8.40
C PHE A 407 31.47 12.01 -9.72
N TYR A 408 30.35 11.30 -9.91
CA TYR A 408 29.56 11.24 -11.14
C TYR A 408 30.29 10.71 -12.38
N LEU A 409 31.55 10.28 -12.29
CA LEU A 409 32.34 9.90 -13.47
C LEU A 409 31.71 8.77 -14.28
N PRO A 410 31.28 7.62 -13.69
CA PRO A 410 30.64 6.56 -14.47
C PRO A 410 29.31 7.03 -15.09
N LEU A 411 28.53 7.83 -14.38
CA LEU A 411 27.28 8.38 -14.89
C LEU A 411 27.51 9.26 -16.12
N ILE A 412 28.47 10.18 -16.04
CA ILE A 412 28.80 11.09 -17.15
C ILE A 412 29.30 10.30 -18.36
N LEU A 413 30.18 9.32 -18.15
CA LEU A 413 30.70 8.47 -19.23
C LEU A 413 29.57 7.67 -19.89
N GLY A 414 28.66 7.08 -19.10
CA GLY A 414 27.50 6.38 -19.62
C GLY A 414 26.56 7.29 -20.43
N LEU A 415 26.33 8.53 -19.96
CA LEU A 415 25.50 9.51 -20.70
C LEU A 415 26.19 9.94 -22.02
N ILE A 416 27.51 10.13 -22.03
CA ILE A 416 28.26 10.42 -23.25
C ILE A 416 28.19 9.23 -24.21
N GLY A 417 28.38 7.99 -23.71
CA GLY A 417 28.24 6.77 -24.49
C GLY A 417 26.87 6.60 -25.08
N LEU A 418 25.81 6.83 -24.30
CA LEU A 418 24.41 6.80 -24.78
C LEU A 418 24.18 7.83 -25.89
N ALA A 419 24.65 9.07 -25.71
CA ALA A 419 24.51 10.12 -26.72
C ALA A 419 25.25 9.75 -28.01
N PHE A 420 26.49 9.25 -27.90
CA PHE A 420 27.28 8.77 -29.03
C PHE A 420 26.60 7.63 -29.76
N GLN A 421 26.12 6.62 -29.06
CA GLN A 421 25.44 5.48 -29.63
C GLN A 421 24.11 5.89 -30.32
N ALA A 422 23.34 6.78 -29.68
CA ALA A 422 22.07 7.26 -30.23
C ALA A 422 22.27 7.99 -31.58
N ILE A 423 23.37 8.71 -31.73
CA ILE A 423 23.71 9.41 -32.98
C ILE A 423 24.27 8.44 -34.01
N ARG A 424 25.16 7.51 -33.61
CA ARG A 424 25.88 6.63 -34.52
C ARG A 424 25.10 5.41 -34.94
N ASP A 425 24.39 4.77 -34.01
CA ASP A 425 23.56 3.58 -34.22
C ASP A 425 22.24 3.70 -33.47
N PRO A 426 21.26 4.45 -33.95
CA PRO A 426 19.98 4.64 -33.29
C PRO A 426 19.18 3.34 -33.12
N LYS A 427 19.39 2.33 -33.99
CA LYS A 427 18.73 1.04 -33.87
C LYS A 427 19.30 0.24 -32.69
N GLY A 428 20.62 0.17 -32.56
CA GLY A 428 21.27 -0.46 -31.41
C GLY A 428 20.95 0.27 -30.11
N ALA A 429 20.99 1.60 -30.10
CA ALA A 429 20.58 2.43 -28.97
C ALA A 429 19.13 2.16 -28.52
N SER A 430 18.22 1.97 -29.50
CA SER A 430 16.82 1.64 -29.17
C SER A 430 16.67 0.27 -28.52
N VAL A 431 17.44 -0.73 -28.94
CA VAL A 431 17.44 -2.08 -28.34
C VAL A 431 17.96 -2.03 -26.92
N VAL A 432 19.10 -1.36 -26.70
CA VAL A 432 19.69 -1.19 -25.36
C VAL A 432 18.78 -0.37 -24.45
N GLY A 433 18.22 0.72 -24.98
CA GLY A 433 17.23 1.54 -24.26
C GLY A 433 15.97 0.76 -23.87
N LEU A 434 15.47 -0.10 -24.76
CA LEU A 434 14.35 -0.98 -24.46
C LEU A 434 14.72 -2.00 -23.37
N LEU A 435 15.92 -2.59 -23.45
CA LEU A 435 16.43 -3.49 -22.42
C LEU A 435 16.51 -2.77 -21.06
N PHE A 436 17.06 -1.56 -21.03
CA PHE A 436 17.12 -0.71 -19.84
C PHE A 436 15.72 -0.48 -19.23
N LEU A 437 14.74 -0.08 -20.07
CA LEU A 437 13.38 0.18 -19.60
C LEU A 437 12.68 -1.09 -19.11
N MET A 438 12.78 -2.20 -19.86
CA MET A 438 12.07 -3.44 -19.53
C MET A 438 12.64 -4.16 -18.31
N THR A 439 13.96 -4.12 -18.11
CA THR A 439 14.62 -4.74 -16.94
C THR A 439 14.77 -3.80 -15.74
N GLY A 440 14.37 -2.54 -15.89
CA GLY A 440 14.34 -1.52 -14.83
C GLY A 440 12.94 -1.04 -14.50
N ILE A 441 12.49 -0.02 -15.20
CA ILE A 441 11.24 0.69 -14.90
C ILE A 441 10.02 -0.24 -15.00
N ALA A 442 9.96 -1.11 -16.01
CA ALA A 442 8.86 -2.07 -16.14
C ALA A 442 8.82 -3.05 -14.95
N ILE A 443 9.99 -3.44 -14.42
CA ILE A 443 10.06 -4.27 -13.20
C ILE A 443 9.56 -3.50 -11.98
N VAL A 444 9.89 -2.21 -11.82
CA VAL A 444 9.35 -1.36 -10.74
C VAL A 444 7.81 -1.35 -10.78
N VAL A 445 7.25 -1.10 -11.98
CA VAL A 445 5.80 -1.09 -12.18
C VAL A 445 5.19 -2.44 -11.88
N TYR A 446 5.77 -3.52 -12.40
CA TYR A 446 5.28 -4.89 -12.22
C TYR A 446 5.34 -5.37 -10.78
N LEU A 447 6.46 -5.14 -10.09
CA LEU A 447 6.63 -5.57 -8.71
C LEU A 447 5.70 -4.83 -7.75
N ASN A 448 5.31 -3.59 -8.06
CA ASN A 448 4.47 -2.75 -7.21
C ASN A 448 4.83 -2.87 -5.72
N GLN A 449 6.10 -2.61 -5.40
CA GLN A 449 6.67 -2.90 -4.08
C GLN A 449 6.06 -2.00 -3.01
N THR A 450 5.69 -2.64 -1.89
CA THR A 450 5.27 -1.96 -0.68
C THR A 450 6.47 -1.33 0.04
N PRO A 451 6.27 -0.34 0.91
CA PRO A 451 7.32 0.16 1.80
C PRO A 451 7.87 -0.93 2.74
N LEU A 452 8.98 -0.61 3.42
CA LEU A 452 9.59 -1.46 4.44
C LEU A 452 9.92 -2.88 3.92
N GLN A 453 10.55 -2.95 2.77
CA GLN A 453 11.05 -4.23 2.25
C GLN A 453 12.05 -4.85 3.24
N PRO A 454 12.04 -6.18 3.43
CA PRO A 454 12.86 -6.85 4.45
C PRO A 454 14.36 -6.82 4.12
N ARG A 455 14.75 -6.46 2.90
CA ARG A 455 16.14 -6.32 2.44
C ARG A 455 16.21 -5.41 1.22
N GLU A 456 17.41 -4.94 0.90
CA GLU A 456 17.68 -4.20 -0.33
C GLU A 456 17.38 -5.06 -1.58
N ARG A 457 16.85 -4.44 -2.62
CA ARG A 457 16.33 -5.09 -3.84
C ARG A 457 17.07 -4.66 -5.11
N ASP A 458 18.29 -4.14 -4.99
CA ASP A 458 19.13 -3.69 -6.09
C ASP A 458 19.32 -4.76 -7.17
N TYR A 459 19.48 -6.01 -6.76
CA TYR A 459 19.63 -7.16 -7.67
C TYR A 459 18.45 -7.35 -8.65
N ALA A 460 17.27 -6.85 -8.31
CA ALA A 460 16.10 -6.95 -9.19
C ALA A 460 16.25 -6.11 -10.47
N TYR A 461 17.12 -5.11 -10.44
CA TYR A 461 17.33 -4.13 -11.53
C TYR A 461 18.69 -4.24 -12.21
N VAL A 462 19.46 -5.27 -11.88
CA VAL A 462 20.84 -5.44 -12.41
C VAL A 462 20.91 -5.44 -13.93
N GLY A 463 19.91 -6.00 -14.61
CA GLY A 463 19.82 -5.99 -16.08
C GLY A 463 19.74 -4.59 -16.66
N SER A 464 19.00 -3.68 -15.99
CA SER A 464 18.91 -2.27 -16.40
C SER A 464 20.24 -1.53 -16.16
N PHE A 465 20.89 -1.77 -15.04
CA PHE A 465 22.18 -1.15 -14.72
C PHE A 465 23.26 -1.62 -15.67
N TYR A 466 23.28 -2.91 -16.02
CA TYR A 466 24.15 -3.47 -17.02
C TYR A 466 23.90 -2.88 -18.43
N ALA A 467 22.63 -2.65 -18.79
CA ALA A 467 22.30 -2.05 -20.07
C ALA A 467 22.75 -0.58 -20.18
N PHE A 468 22.87 0.12 -19.07
CA PHE A 468 23.38 1.49 -19.04
C PHE A 468 24.92 1.54 -19.07
N ALA A 469 25.60 0.57 -18.45
CA ALA A 469 27.06 0.49 -18.38
C ALA A 469 27.69 0.15 -19.72
#